data_1cb5795f9d4f2749e12066da1cff351a
#
_entry.id   1cb5795f9d4f2749e12066da1cff351a
#
_cell.length_a   1.000
_cell.length_b   1.000
_cell.length_c   1.000
_cell.angle_alpha   90.00
_cell.angle_beta   90.00
_cell.angle_gamma   90.00
#
_symmetry.space_group_name_H-M   'P 1'
#
loop_
_entity.id
_entity.type
_entity.pdbx_description
1 polymer ?
#
loop_
_entity_poly.entity_id
_entity_poly.type
_entity_poly.pdbx_seq_one_letter_code
_entity_poly.pdbx_strand_id
1 'polypeptide(L)'
;RTLDHYLPKANYPKLAIIPHNLIPACRDCNTDKRNPLIDHPHRQPLHPYLDKRQFFEERWISVCISHTSPCTIIYSASPPDDWSDDDKARAVNHFDLFGIAERYSIQAGSELSILMDLRVNYFRNQPPEAFSDFLRSGANATSLLINGWKKVLYEALADDALFCNTEFWP
;
A
#
# COMPACT_ATOMS: atom_id res chain seq x y z
N ARG A 1 -10.84 -7.96 13.49
CA ARG A 1 -11.61 -7.26 12.44
C ARG A 1 -12.87 -6.71 13.06
N THR A 2 -13.29 -5.50 12.64
CA THR A 2 -14.51 -4.83 13.05
C THR A 2 -15.38 -4.58 11.82
N LEU A 3 -16.67 -4.27 12.02
CA LEU A 3 -17.50 -3.69 10.97
C LEU A 3 -17.46 -2.18 11.13
N ASP A 4 -17.09 -1.50 10.06
CA ASP A 4 -17.13 -0.05 9.96
C ASP A 4 -18.32 0.40 9.10
N HIS A 5 -18.85 1.58 9.40
CA HIS A 5 -19.87 2.22 8.57
C HIS A 5 -19.17 3.04 7.48
N TYR A 6 -19.26 2.61 6.23
CA TYR A 6 -18.70 3.34 5.09
C TYR A 6 -19.11 4.83 5.11
N LEU A 7 -20.38 5.08 5.18
CA LEU A 7 -20.93 6.38 5.53
C LEU A 7 -21.19 6.45 7.04
N PRO A 8 -20.52 7.35 7.78
CA PRO A 8 -20.57 7.38 9.24
C PRO A 8 -22.01 7.50 9.77
N LYS A 9 -22.39 6.63 10.70
CA LYS A 9 -23.74 6.62 11.29
C LYS A 9 -24.13 7.94 11.97
N ALA A 10 -23.13 8.70 12.44
CA ALA A 10 -23.35 10.01 13.05
C ALA A 10 -23.93 11.01 12.04
N ASN A 11 -23.49 10.94 10.79
CA ASN A 11 -23.92 11.84 9.71
C ASN A 11 -25.04 11.23 8.86
N TYR A 12 -25.11 9.89 8.80
CA TYR A 12 -26.04 9.13 7.96
C TYR A 12 -26.79 8.04 8.75
N PRO A 13 -27.57 8.38 9.80
CA PRO A 13 -28.18 7.40 10.71
C PRO A 13 -29.13 6.43 9.99
N LYS A 14 -29.81 6.87 8.92
CA LYS A 14 -30.73 6.02 8.13
C LYS A 14 -30.01 4.88 7.39
N LEU A 15 -28.68 5.00 7.19
CA LEU A 15 -27.87 4.01 6.50
C LEU A 15 -27.15 3.07 7.46
N ALA A 16 -27.28 3.26 8.78
CA ALA A 16 -26.52 2.53 9.78
C ALA A 16 -26.74 1.00 9.75
N ILE A 17 -27.91 0.55 9.31
CA ILE A 17 -28.28 -0.89 9.24
C ILE A 17 -28.22 -1.47 7.82
N ILE A 18 -27.85 -0.65 6.83
CA ILE A 18 -27.78 -1.10 5.43
C ILE A 18 -26.53 -1.96 5.25
N PRO A 19 -26.66 -3.23 4.78
CA PRO A 19 -25.51 -4.14 4.65
C PRO A 19 -24.36 -3.57 3.80
N HIS A 20 -24.67 -2.90 2.71
CA HIS A 20 -23.67 -2.26 1.85
C HIS A 20 -22.91 -1.09 2.53
N ASN A 21 -23.44 -0.55 3.62
CA ASN A 21 -22.76 0.46 4.42
C ASN A 21 -21.88 -0.14 5.53
N LEU A 22 -21.90 -1.46 5.70
CA LEU A 22 -21.12 -2.18 6.69
C LEU A 22 -19.95 -2.89 6.02
N ILE A 23 -18.75 -2.39 6.21
CA ILE A 23 -17.54 -2.93 5.59
C ILE A 23 -16.60 -3.51 6.64
N PRO A 24 -15.98 -4.68 6.38
CA PRO A 24 -14.93 -5.21 7.26
C PRO A 24 -13.72 -4.27 7.27
N ALA A 25 -13.32 -3.82 8.44
CA ALA A 25 -12.15 -2.97 8.64
C ALA A 25 -11.25 -3.52 9.73
N CYS A 26 -9.97 -3.16 9.72
CA CYS A 26 -9.13 -3.32 10.89
C CYS A 26 -9.51 -2.26 11.95
N ARG A 27 -9.14 -2.50 13.21
CA ARG A 27 -9.46 -1.58 14.29
C ARG A 27 -8.89 -0.19 14.05
N ASP A 28 -7.66 -0.14 13.58
CA ASP A 28 -6.93 1.12 13.41
C ASP A 28 -7.54 1.96 12.27
N CYS A 29 -7.81 1.34 11.11
CA CYS A 29 -8.49 2.04 10.00
C CYS A 29 -9.88 2.55 10.41
N ASN A 30 -10.64 1.76 11.18
CA ASN A 30 -11.95 2.17 11.69
C ASN A 30 -11.83 3.36 12.65
N THR A 31 -10.80 3.37 13.50
CA THR A 31 -10.54 4.47 14.44
C THR A 31 -10.09 5.73 13.73
N ASP A 32 -9.16 5.61 12.78
CA ASP A 32 -8.56 6.76 12.09
C ASP A 32 -9.53 7.45 11.13
N LYS A 33 -10.40 6.67 10.49
CA LYS A 33 -11.44 7.22 9.61
C LYS A 33 -12.33 8.24 10.31
N ARG A 34 -12.59 8.07 11.62
CA ARG A 34 -13.47 8.96 12.39
C ARG A 34 -14.87 9.12 11.74
N ASN A 35 -15.35 10.36 11.61
CA ASN A 35 -16.65 10.69 11.01
C ASN A 35 -16.45 11.74 9.90
N PRO A 36 -15.79 11.43 8.77
CA PRO A 36 -15.58 12.38 7.71
C PRO A 36 -16.93 12.81 7.12
N LEU A 37 -17.08 14.10 6.87
CA LEU A 37 -18.19 14.61 6.07
C LEU A 37 -17.86 14.35 4.59
N ILE A 38 -18.70 13.56 3.93
CA ILE A 38 -18.54 13.24 2.51
C ILE A 38 -19.50 14.18 1.74
N ASP A 39 -19.01 15.36 1.44
CA ASP A 39 -19.75 16.42 0.76
C ASP A 39 -19.46 16.49 -0.76
N HIS A 40 -18.38 15.82 -1.19
CA HIS A 40 -17.97 15.74 -2.59
C HIS A 40 -17.58 14.32 -3.00
N PRO A 41 -17.80 13.91 -4.29
CA PRO A 41 -17.42 12.60 -4.79
C PRO A 41 -15.94 12.26 -4.54
N HIS A 42 -15.02 13.20 -4.76
CA HIS A 42 -13.58 12.98 -4.57
C HIS A 42 -13.15 12.80 -3.10
N ARG A 43 -14.01 13.12 -2.13
CA ARG A 43 -13.79 12.85 -0.70
C ARG A 43 -14.29 11.49 -0.25
N GLN A 44 -14.97 10.75 -1.13
CA GLN A 44 -15.39 9.40 -0.80
C GLN A 44 -14.20 8.45 -0.74
N PRO A 45 -13.99 7.72 0.36
CA PRO A 45 -13.03 6.63 0.38
C PRO A 45 -13.44 5.55 -0.62
N LEU A 46 -12.52 4.66 -0.97
CA LEU A 46 -12.84 3.54 -1.85
C LEU A 46 -13.74 2.52 -1.13
N HIS A 47 -14.79 2.10 -1.82
CA HIS A 47 -15.75 1.13 -1.30
C HIS A 47 -15.40 -0.27 -1.81
N PRO A 48 -15.09 -1.25 -0.94
CA PRO A 48 -14.52 -2.54 -1.36
C PRO A 48 -15.44 -3.39 -2.25
N TYR A 49 -16.74 -3.09 -2.30
CA TYR A 49 -17.71 -3.91 -3.04
C TYR A 49 -18.42 -3.17 -4.17
N LEU A 50 -18.41 -1.84 -4.17
CA LEU A 50 -19.24 -1.04 -5.09
C LEU A 50 -18.43 -0.16 -6.04
N ASP A 51 -17.14 0.01 -5.78
CA ASP A 51 -16.29 0.83 -6.62
C ASP A 51 -15.80 0.12 -7.89
N LYS A 52 -15.24 0.90 -8.80
CA LYS A 52 -14.69 0.44 -10.07
C LYS A 52 -13.54 -0.55 -9.80
N ARG A 53 -13.45 -1.57 -10.65
CA ARG A 53 -12.40 -2.60 -10.57
C ARG A 53 -10.99 -2.04 -10.66
N GLN A 54 -10.79 -0.95 -11.41
CA GLN A 54 -9.50 -0.30 -11.59
C GLN A 54 -8.79 -0.01 -10.26
N PHE A 55 -9.51 0.40 -9.21
CA PHE A 55 -8.93 0.66 -7.89
C PHE A 55 -8.31 -0.58 -7.24
N PHE A 56 -8.72 -1.77 -7.63
CA PHE A 56 -8.30 -3.04 -7.05
C PHE A 56 -7.43 -3.88 -7.98
N GLU A 57 -7.50 -3.63 -9.29
CA GLU A 57 -6.84 -4.43 -10.32
C GLU A 57 -5.67 -3.67 -10.99
N GLU A 58 -5.60 -2.35 -10.86
CA GLU A 58 -4.52 -1.53 -11.41
C GLU A 58 -3.60 -0.98 -10.32
N ARG A 59 -2.34 -0.73 -10.68
CA ARG A 59 -1.34 -0.15 -9.79
C ARG A 59 -1.57 1.35 -9.64
N TRP A 60 -1.75 1.81 -8.40
CA TRP A 60 -1.84 3.22 -8.07
C TRP A 60 -1.10 3.60 -6.77
N ILE A 61 -0.41 2.64 -6.16
CA ILE A 61 0.52 2.90 -5.04
C ILE A 61 1.93 2.69 -5.57
N SER A 62 2.79 3.66 -5.34
CA SER A 62 4.21 3.64 -5.65
C SER A 62 5.05 3.71 -4.38
N VAL A 63 6.33 3.40 -4.51
CA VAL A 63 7.31 3.50 -3.44
C VAL A 63 8.58 4.15 -3.98
N CYS A 64 9.16 5.03 -3.18
CA CYS A 64 10.48 5.61 -3.40
C CYS A 64 11.44 5.05 -2.35
N ILE A 65 12.59 4.57 -2.82
CA ILE A 65 13.67 4.05 -1.99
C ILE A 65 14.71 5.14 -1.87
N SER A 66 14.97 5.60 -0.63
CA SER A 66 16.05 6.55 -0.38
C SER A 66 17.30 5.79 0.07
N HIS A 67 18.39 5.95 -0.69
CA HIS A 67 19.69 5.31 -0.41
C HIS A 67 20.49 6.07 0.65
N THR A 68 19.82 6.64 1.63
CA THR A 68 20.45 7.25 2.81
C THR A 68 20.83 6.19 3.83
N SER A 69 21.63 6.55 4.84
CA SER A 69 21.89 5.68 5.97
C SER A 69 21.17 6.22 7.21
N PRO A 70 20.14 5.54 7.71
CA PRO A 70 19.54 4.28 7.21
C PRO A 70 18.75 4.46 5.91
N CYS A 71 18.63 3.38 5.14
CA CYS A 71 17.75 3.33 3.96
C CYS A 71 16.30 3.53 4.38
N THR A 72 15.58 4.41 3.67
CA THR A 72 14.19 4.70 3.98
C THR A 72 13.25 4.38 2.81
N ILE A 73 12.04 3.95 3.15
CA ILE A 73 11.01 3.56 2.20
C ILE A 73 9.83 4.52 2.35
N ILE A 74 9.46 5.20 1.28
CA ILE A 74 8.38 6.18 1.26
C ILE A 74 7.32 5.74 0.26
N TYR A 75 6.13 5.45 0.75
CA TYR A 75 4.98 5.11 -0.10
C TYR A 75 4.18 6.36 -0.44
N SER A 76 3.63 6.40 -1.66
CA SER A 76 2.77 7.46 -2.14
C SER A 76 1.65 6.94 -3.03
N ALA A 77 0.54 7.68 -3.09
CA ALA A 77 -0.48 7.45 -4.09
C ALA A 77 -0.01 8.03 -5.43
N SER A 78 -0.03 7.22 -6.48
CA SER A 78 0.38 7.57 -7.83
C SER A 78 -0.59 6.94 -8.84
N PRO A 79 -1.85 7.43 -8.90
CA PRO A 79 -2.84 6.90 -9.82
C PRO A 79 -2.41 7.08 -11.28
N PRO A 80 -2.77 6.15 -12.18
CA PRO A 80 -2.48 6.26 -13.61
C PRO A 80 -3.02 7.54 -14.25
N ASP A 81 -2.31 8.05 -15.27
CA ASP A 81 -2.65 9.32 -15.92
C ASP A 81 -3.98 9.27 -16.69
N ASP A 82 -4.37 8.12 -17.16
CA ASP A 82 -5.61 7.87 -17.90
C ASP A 82 -6.86 7.76 -17.03
N TRP A 83 -6.70 7.73 -15.68
CA TRP A 83 -7.83 7.81 -14.77
C TRP A 83 -8.47 9.20 -14.79
N SER A 84 -9.78 9.27 -14.56
CA SER A 84 -10.49 10.54 -14.37
C SER A 84 -9.94 11.29 -13.16
N ASP A 85 -10.03 12.63 -13.18
CA ASP A 85 -9.57 13.47 -12.07
C ASP A 85 -10.28 13.12 -10.74
N ASP A 86 -11.56 12.77 -10.80
CA ASP A 86 -12.31 12.31 -9.61
C ASP A 86 -11.77 10.98 -9.08
N ASP A 87 -11.45 10.02 -9.94
CA ASP A 87 -10.91 8.72 -9.52
C ASP A 87 -9.50 8.89 -8.92
N LYS A 88 -8.66 9.72 -9.54
CA LYS A 88 -7.34 10.07 -8.99
C LYS A 88 -7.47 10.70 -7.61
N ALA A 89 -8.33 11.70 -7.48
CA ALA A 89 -8.55 12.39 -6.21
C ALA A 89 -9.10 11.45 -5.13
N ARG A 90 -9.98 10.50 -5.48
CA ARG A 90 -10.50 9.48 -4.56
C ARG A 90 -9.43 8.51 -4.10
N ALA A 91 -8.55 8.06 -4.99
CA ALA A 91 -7.44 7.18 -4.62
C ALA A 91 -6.48 7.87 -3.63
N VAL A 92 -6.09 9.12 -3.91
CA VAL A 92 -5.27 9.94 -3.03
C VAL A 92 -5.96 10.16 -1.68
N ASN A 93 -7.23 10.58 -1.69
CA ASN A 93 -8.00 10.78 -0.46
C ASN A 93 -8.09 9.49 0.39
N HIS A 94 -8.32 8.34 -0.25
CA HIS A 94 -8.35 7.06 0.46
C HIS A 94 -6.99 6.74 1.10
N PHE A 95 -5.91 6.95 0.37
CA PHE A 95 -4.54 6.72 0.83
C PHE A 95 -4.22 7.56 2.08
N ASP A 96 -4.55 8.85 2.03
CA ASP A 96 -4.28 9.80 3.11
C ASP A 96 -5.21 9.59 4.31
N LEU A 97 -6.51 9.38 4.06
CA LEU A 97 -7.52 9.18 5.11
C LEU A 97 -7.18 8.00 6.04
N PHE A 98 -6.61 6.94 5.48
CA PHE A 98 -6.26 5.74 6.23
C PHE A 98 -4.78 5.68 6.65
N GLY A 99 -4.00 6.75 6.45
CA GLY A 99 -2.59 6.79 6.80
C GLY A 99 -1.78 5.64 6.19
N ILE A 100 -2.08 5.29 4.92
CA ILE A 100 -1.50 4.09 4.28
C ILE A 100 0.02 4.24 4.14
N ALA A 101 0.53 5.45 3.86
CA ALA A 101 1.97 5.70 3.75
C ALA A 101 2.73 5.25 5.00
N GLU A 102 2.31 5.70 6.17
CA GLU A 102 2.95 5.36 7.45
C GLU A 102 2.84 3.87 7.77
N ARG A 103 1.64 3.30 7.60
CA ARG A 103 1.39 1.87 7.87
C ARG A 103 2.24 0.96 7.00
N TYR A 104 2.36 1.29 5.71
CA TYR A 104 3.16 0.54 4.76
C TYR A 104 4.65 0.70 5.06
N SER A 105 5.11 1.92 5.39
CA SER A 105 6.50 2.18 5.73
C SER A 105 6.94 1.43 6.99
N ILE A 106 6.10 1.33 8.02
CA ILE A 106 6.39 0.55 9.24
C ILE A 106 6.57 -0.93 8.91
N GLN A 107 5.65 -1.51 8.10
CA GLN A 107 5.75 -2.92 7.70
C GLN A 107 6.96 -3.17 6.80
N ALA A 108 7.20 -2.26 5.85
CA ALA A 108 8.34 -2.32 4.93
C ALA A 108 9.68 -2.24 5.67
N GLY A 109 9.80 -1.44 6.73
CA GLY A 109 11.02 -1.32 7.52
C GLY A 109 11.45 -2.65 8.15
N SER A 110 10.52 -3.41 8.70
CA SER A 110 10.81 -4.74 9.25
C SER A 110 11.22 -5.73 8.16
N GLU A 111 10.54 -5.71 7.02
CA GLU A 111 10.84 -6.58 5.89
C GLU A 111 12.18 -6.22 5.25
N LEU A 112 12.48 -4.93 5.15
CA LEU A 112 13.75 -4.43 4.60
C LEU A 112 14.95 -5.00 5.35
N SER A 113 14.90 -5.00 6.68
CA SER A 113 15.97 -5.59 7.50
C SER A 113 16.19 -7.07 7.18
N ILE A 114 15.11 -7.84 7.02
CA ILE A 114 15.20 -9.25 6.64
C ILE A 114 15.82 -9.42 5.24
N LEU A 115 15.42 -8.58 4.28
CA LEU A 115 15.95 -8.63 2.91
C LEU A 115 17.43 -8.26 2.86
N MET A 116 17.87 -7.27 3.66
CA MET A 116 19.27 -6.90 3.78
C MET A 116 20.09 -8.05 4.36
N ASP A 117 19.61 -8.72 5.42
CA ASP A 117 20.25 -9.90 5.98
C ASP A 117 20.33 -11.06 4.99
N LEU A 118 19.28 -11.29 4.21
CA LEU A 118 19.29 -12.29 3.15
C LEU A 118 20.32 -11.97 2.06
N ARG A 119 20.43 -10.71 1.64
CA ARG A 119 21.43 -10.27 0.67
C ARG A 119 22.84 -10.54 1.17
N VAL A 120 23.14 -10.17 2.42
CA VAL A 120 24.46 -10.33 3.04
C VAL A 120 24.82 -11.79 3.28
N ASN A 121 23.89 -12.61 3.78
CA ASN A 121 24.20 -13.95 4.27
C ASN A 121 23.96 -15.03 3.22
N TYR A 122 22.91 -14.89 2.41
CA TYR A 122 22.54 -15.93 1.44
C TYR A 122 22.96 -15.58 0.01
N PHE A 123 22.82 -14.32 -0.40
CA PHE A 123 23.14 -13.88 -1.76
C PHE A 123 24.53 -13.24 -1.90
N ARG A 124 25.37 -13.28 -0.87
CA ARG A 124 26.69 -12.63 -0.82
C ARG A 124 27.59 -13.00 -2.01
N ASN A 125 27.62 -14.26 -2.37
CA ASN A 125 28.49 -14.79 -3.43
C ASN A 125 27.74 -15.01 -4.75
N GLN A 126 26.52 -14.48 -4.86
CA GLN A 126 25.69 -14.58 -6.06
C GLN A 126 25.65 -13.23 -6.78
N PRO A 127 25.44 -13.26 -8.11
CA PRO A 127 25.30 -12.01 -8.86
C PRO A 127 24.04 -11.24 -8.41
N PRO A 128 24.04 -9.89 -8.54
CA PRO A 128 22.90 -9.05 -8.14
C PRO A 128 21.57 -9.46 -8.76
N GLU A 129 21.61 -9.99 -9.97
CA GLU A 129 20.44 -10.47 -10.70
C GLU A 129 19.73 -11.62 -9.96
N ALA A 130 20.48 -12.49 -9.28
CA ALA A 130 19.88 -13.56 -8.50
C ALA A 130 19.04 -13.02 -7.32
N PHE A 131 19.47 -11.93 -6.71
CA PHE A 131 18.70 -11.28 -5.65
C PHE A 131 17.49 -10.53 -6.22
N SER A 132 17.65 -9.84 -7.36
CA SER A 132 16.54 -9.21 -8.09
C SER A 132 15.46 -10.25 -8.47
N ASP A 133 15.86 -11.39 -9.01
CA ASP A 133 14.95 -12.49 -9.38
C ASP A 133 14.23 -13.08 -8.16
N PHE A 134 14.91 -13.22 -7.04
CA PHE A 134 14.30 -13.62 -5.78
C PHE A 134 13.21 -12.63 -5.35
N LEU A 135 13.50 -11.32 -5.40
CA LEU A 135 12.54 -10.27 -5.08
C LEU A 135 11.33 -10.30 -6.02
N ARG A 136 11.56 -10.43 -7.34
CA ARG A 136 10.47 -10.56 -8.34
C ARG A 136 9.60 -11.78 -8.09
N SER A 137 10.22 -12.91 -7.76
CA SER A 137 9.50 -14.13 -7.40
C SER A 137 8.60 -13.91 -6.17
N GLY A 138 9.12 -13.23 -5.15
CA GLY A 138 8.37 -12.85 -3.97
C GLY A 138 7.20 -11.91 -4.28
N ALA A 139 7.40 -10.93 -5.16
CA ALA A 139 6.35 -9.99 -5.62
C ALA A 139 5.21 -10.70 -6.37
N ASN A 140 5.51 -11.80 -7.06
CA ASN A 140 4.56 -12.56 -7.87
C ASN A 140 3.79 -13.61 -7.06
N ALA A 141 3.96 -13.67 -5.74
CA ALA A 141 3.16 -14.56 -4.91
C ALA A 141 1.65 -14.25 -5.06
N THR A 142 0.86 -15.28 -5.36
CA THR A 142 -0.58 -15.15 -5.69
C THR A 142 -1.43 -14.57 -4.57
N SER A 143 -0.95 -14.62 -3.34
CA SER A 143 -1.61 -14.04 -2.16
C SER A 143 -1.43 -12.52 -2.02
N LEU A 144 -0.57 -11.90 -2.81
CA LEU A 144 -0.28 -10.48 -2.71
C LEU A 144 -1.22 -9.65 -3.58
N LEU A 145 -1.80 -8.62 -2.97
CA LEU A 145 -2.63 -7.64 -3.67
C LEU A 145 -1.75 -6.67 -4.47
N ILE A 146 -2.22 -6.22 -5.63
CA ILE A 146 -1.47 -5.35 -6.54
C ILE A 146 -0.98 -4.06 -5.87
N ASN A 147 -1.81 -3.47 -5.01
CA ASN A 147 -1.49 -2.27 -4.24
C ASN A 147 -1.10 -2.59 -2.78
N GLY A 148 -0.80 -3.86 -2.46
CA GLY A 148 -0.32 -4.27 -1.15
C GLY A 148 1.14 -3.84 -0.93
N TRP A 149 1.46 -3.38 0.28
CA TRP A 149 2.79 -2.85 0.62
C TRP A 149 3.94 -3.76 0.21
N LYS A 150 3.79 -5.07 0.42
CA LYS A 150 4.85 -6.06 0.16
C LYS A 150 5.11 -6.22 -1.34
N LYS A 151 4.04 -6.33 -2.15
CA LYS A 151 4.19 -6.43 -3.60
C LYS A 151 4.85 -5.19 -4.19
N VAL A 152 4.37 -4.00 -3.78
CA VAL A 152 4.94 -2.72 -4.24
C VAL A 152 6.41 -2.59 -3.84
N LEU A 153 6.76 -2.97 -2.59
CA LEU A 153 8.14 -2.96 -2.11
C LEU A 153 9.05 -3.88 -2.93
N TYR A 154 8.64 -5.13 -3.06
CA TYR A 154 9.47 -6.16 -3.69
C TYR A 154 9.74 -5.86 -5.18
N GLU A 155 8.74 -5.36 -5.90
CA GLU A 155 8.92 -4.93 -7.30
C GLU A 155 9.90 -3.76 -7.39
N ALA A 156 9.73 -2.74 -6.55
CA ALA A 156 10.62 -1.58 -6.55
C ALA A 156 12.06 -1.93 -6.16
N LEU A 157 12.25 -2.78 -5.14
CA LEU A 157 13.58 -3.23 -4.74
C LEU A 157 14.24 -4.11 -5.82
N ALA A 158 13.45 -4.93 -6.54
CA ALA A 158 13.95 -5.75 -7.63
C ALA A 158 14.42 -4.91 -8.83
N ASP A 159 13.79 -3.75 -9.05
CA ASP A 159 14.14 -2.80 -10.12
C ASP A 159 15.26 -1.84 -9.70
N ASP A 160 15.58 -1.78 -8.41
CA ASP A 160 16.63 -0.92 -7.88
C ASP A 160 18.01 -1.60 -7.96
N ALA A 161 18.75 -1.26 -9.02
CA ALA A 161 20.07 -1.82 -9.24
C ALA A 161 21.06 -1.48 -8.10
N LEU A 162 20.93 -0.31 -7.48
CA LEU A 162 21.80 0.07 -6.37
C LEU A 162 21.52 -0.79 -5.14
N PHE A 163 20.26 -0.99 -4.78
CA PHE A 163 19.87 -1.88 -3.69
C PHE A 163 20.36 -3.32 -3.91
N CYS A 164 20.15 -3.87 -5.11
CA CYS A 164 20.58 -5.24 -5.43
C CYS A 164 22.10 -5.42 -5.42
N ASN A 165 22.87 -4.37 -5.74
CA ASN A 165 24.34 -4.39 -5.76
C ASN A 165 24.98 -4.03 -4.41
N THR A 166 24.24 -3.44 -3.47
CA THR A 166 24.82 -2.97 -2.22
C THR A 166 25.24 -4.14 -1.33
N GLU A 167 26.45 -4.02 -0.77
CA GLU A 167 26.89 -4.87 0.33
C GLU A 167 26.42 -4.21 1.63
N PHE A 168 25.36 -4.77 2.22
CA PHE A 168 24.89 -4.31 3.51
C PHE A 168 25.77 -4.92 4.62
N TRP A 169 26.47 -4.08 5.36
CA TRP A 169 27.25 -4.49 6.53
C TRP A 169 26.45 -4.22 7.80
N PRO A 170 26.47 -5.11 8.79
CA PRO A 170 25.82 -4.89 10.08
C PRO A 170 26.45 -3.75 10.87
#